data_3ffa6fb10903d850bd78821c4b15fa10
#
_entry.id   3ffa6fb10903d850bd78821c4b15fa10
#
_cell.length_a   1.000
_cell.length_b   1.000
_cell.length_c   1.000
_cell.angle_alpha   90.00
_cell.angle_beta   90.00
_cell.angle_gamma   90.00
#
_symmetry.space_group_name_H-M   'P 1'
#
loop_
_entity.id
_entity.type
_entity.pdbx_description
1 polymer ?
#
loop_
_entity_poly.entity_id
_entity_poly.type
_entity_poly.pdbx_seq_one_letter_code
_entity_poly.pdbx_strand_id
1 'polypeptide(L)'
;MLFRSYEPYEDSGEDVTVEFVRNGKIAEMSAICKQTIYGGIEVELSDGNSYHFALTLEDQINLTSLEEMAKDGVAQIPYHADGELCKFYSVADIITIVEAAKSFKSYHVTYFNALKAYIKSLESIEDIAAVQYGMSIPAAYQSDVLRYLISLSANAAVPEE
;
A
#
# COMPACT_ATOMS: atom_id res chain seq x y z
N MET A 1 -45.98 23.18 -27.98
CA MET A 1 -45.20 23.06 -26.74
C MET A 1 -45.56 21.74 -26.11
N LEU A 2 -44.68 20.76 -26.22
CA LEU A 2 -44.86 19.44 -25.58
C LEU A 2 -44.30 19.56 -24.17
N PHE A 3 -45.18 19.57 -23.16
CA PHE A 3 -44.81 19.36 -21.78
C PHE A 3 -44.32 17.90 -21.66
N ARG A 4 -43.00 17.72 -21.51
CA ARG A 4 -42.45 16.47 -21.00
C ARG A 4 -42.89 16.36 -19.55
N SER A 5 -43.83 15.46 -19.27
CA SER A 5 -44.15 15.06 -17.91
C SER A 5 -42.87 14.53 -17.27
N TYR A 6 -42.43 15.17 -16.18
CA TYR A 6 -41.42 14.69 -15.30
C TYR A 6 -41.97 13.42 -14.63
N GLU A 7 -41.50 12.26 -15.06
CA GLU A 7 -41.71 11.04 -14.29
C GLU A 7 -40.75 11.11 -13.09
N PRO A 8 -41.27 11.07 -11.85
CA PRO A 8 -40.41 10.99 -10.70
C PRO A 8 -39.59 9.71 -10.84
N TYR A 9 -38.28 9.80 -10.63
CA TYR A 9 -37.36 8.69 -10.48
C TYR A 9 -37.94 7.77 -9.40
N GLU A 10 -38.50 6.64 -9.81
CA GLU A 10 -38.87 5.57 -8.87
C GLU A 10 -37.54 5.06 -8.31
N ASP A 11 -37.27 5.39 -7.05
CA ASP A 11 -36.25 4.76 -6.26
C ASP A 11 -36.51 3.25 -6.34
N SER A 12 -35.70 2.56 -7.11
CA SER A 12 -35.77 1.11 -7.25
C SER A 12 -35.33 0.49 -5.95
N GLY A 13 -36.08 0.61 -4.87
CA GLY A 13 -35.79 0.16 -3.51
C GLY A 13 -35.12 -1.21 -3.40
N GLU A 14 -33.96 -1.34 -4.04
CA GLU A 14 -33.05 -2.45 -3.82
C GLU A 14 -32.51 -2.28 -2.41
N ASP A 15 -32.99 -3.08 -1.49
CA ASP A 15 -32.49 -3.16 -0.15
C ASP A 15 -30.97 -3.36 -0.21
N VAL A 16 -30.23 -2.39 0.32
CA VAL A 16 -28.77 -2.46 0.40
C VAL A 16 -28.40 -3.66 1.27
N THR A 17 -27.86 -4.70 0.66
CA THR A 17 -27.50 -5.93 1.37
C THR A 17 -26.15 -5.80 2.07
N VAL A 18 -25.96 -6.57 3.14
CA VAL A 18 -24.67 -6.68 3.84
C VAL A 18 -23.55 -7.09 2.87
N GLU A 19 -23.85 -7.99 1.94
CA GLU A 19 -22.87 -8.43 0.93
C GLU A 19 -22.45 -7.31 -0.01
N PHE A 20 -23.40 -6.49 -0.48
CA PHE A 20 -23.11 -5.33 -1.32
C PHE A 20 -22.19 -4.34 -0.59
N VAL A 21 -22.50 -3.99 0.66
CA VAL A 21 -21.69 -3.08 1.47
C VAL A 21 -20.31 -3.67 1.74
N ARG A 22 -20.23 -4.96 2.03
CA ARG A 22 -18.97 -5.68 2.25
C ARG A 22 -18.08 -5.64 1.02
N ASN A 23 -18.59 -5.94 -0.16
CA ASN A 23 -17.85 -5.91 -1.41
C ASN A 23 -17.38 -4.49 -1.74
N GLY A 24 -18.22 -3.49 -1.54
CA GLY A 24 -17.88 -2.08 -1.69
C GLY A 24 -16.75 -1.65 -0.76
N LYS A 25 -16.81 -2.05 0.51
CA LYS A 25 -15.76 -1.74 1.50
C LYS A 25 -14.43 -2.42 1.16
N ILE A 26 -14.46 -3.67 0.72
CA ILE A 26 -13.25 -4.37 0.27
C ILE A 26 -12.62 -3.66 -0.93
N ALA A 27 -13.42 -3.22 -1.90
CA ALA A 27 -12.94 -2.48 -3.05
C ALA A 27 -12.34 -1.12 -2.65
N GLU A 28 -12.97 -0.40 -1.72
CA GLU A 28 -12.46 0.84 -1.14
C GLU A 28 -11.08 0.64 -0.48
N MET A 29 -10.97 -0.34 0.41
CA MET A 29 -9.71 -0.64 1.11
C MET A 29 -8.61 -1.12 0.16
N SER A 30 -8.97 -1.87 -0.88
CA SER A 30 -8.05 -2.28 -1.95
C SER A 30 -7.49 -1.08 -2.71
N ALA A 31 -8.34 -0.12 -3.04
CA ALA A 31 -7.93 1.10 -3.72
C ALA A 31 -6.99 1.94 -2.85
N ILE A 32 -7.29 2.09 -1.56
CA ILE A 32 -6.44 2.81 -0.61
C ILE A 32 -5.08 2.11 -0.46
N CYS A 33 -5.06 0.78 -0.32
CA CYS A 33 -3.82 0.00 -0.27
C CYS A 33 -2.94 0.26 -1.50
N LYS A 34 -3.53 0.19 -2.70
CA LYS A 34 -2.84 0.45 -3.95
C LYS A 34 -2.29 1.89 -4.00
N GLN A 35 -3.11 2.88 -3.65
CA GLN A 35 -2.69 4.28 -3.62
C GLN A 35 -1.57 4.52 -2.61
N THR A 36 -1.64 3.89 -1.44
CA THR A 36 -0.61 3.98 -0.41
C THR A 36 0.73 3.43 -0.92
N ILE A 37 0.72 2.26 -1.54
CA ILE A 37 1.94 1.67 -2.13
C ILE A 37 2.47 2.58 -3.23
N TYR A 38 1.63 3.04 -4.16
CA TYR A 38 2.03 3.87 -5.29
C TYR A 38 2.56 5.25 -4.86
N GLY A 39 2.07 5.79 -3.74
CA GLY A 39 2.58 7.02 -3.15
C GLY A 39 4.04 6.95 -2.77
N GLY A 40 4.57 5.76 -2.56
CA GLY A 40 6.01 5.55 -2.41
C GLY A 40 6.54 5.68 -1.00
N ILE A 41 7.85 5.81 -0.92
CA ILE A 41 8.64 5.76 0.31
C ILE A 41 9.66 6.89 0.38
N GLU A 42 9.98 7.29 1.61
CA GLU A 42 11.14 8.11 1.94
C GLU A 42 12.30 7.20 2.34
N VAL A 43 13.47 7.41 1.76
CA VAL A 43 14.68 6.62 2.05
C VAL A 43 15.85 7.54 2.31
N GLU A 44 16.52 7.36 3.46
CA GLU A 44 17.80 8.00 3.74
C GLU A 44 18.91 7.20 3.04
N LEU A 45 19.74 7.89 2.28
CA LEU A 45 20.85 7.31 1.52
C LEU A 45 22.20 7.60 2.16
N SER A 46 23.26 7.07 1.57
CA SER A 46 24.61 7.15 2.09
C SER A 46 25.18 8.59 2.22
N ASP A 47 24.57 9.55 1.54
CA ASP A 47 24.91 10.97 1.65
C ASP A 47 24.25 11.68 2.86
N GLY A 48 23.45 10.94 3.64
CA GLY A 48 22.73 11.44 4.81
C GLY A 48 21.46 12.24 4.51
N ASN A 49 21.02 12.28 3.26
CA ASN A 49 19.80 12.94 2.87
C ASN A 49 18.68 11.92 2.62
N SER A 50 17.44 12.34 2.88
CA SER A 50 16.24 11.55 2.56
C SER A 50 15.70 11.94 1.20
N TYR A 51 15.31 10.93 0.45
CA TYR A 51 14.77 11.05 -0.90
C TYR A 51 13.47 10.28 -1.03
N HIS A 52 12.53 10.83 -1.79
CA HIS A 52 11.26 10.17 -2.07
C HIS A 52 11.33 9.36 -3.37
N PHE A 53 10.80 8.13 -3.31
CA PHE A 53 10.69 7.23 -4.45
C PHE A 53 9.25 6.73 -4.55
N ALA A 54 8.55 7.10 -5.63
CA ALA A 54 7.26 6.54 -5.95
C ALA A 54 7.37 5.03 -6.25
N LEU A 55 6.30 4.30 -5.99
CA LEU A 55 6.23 2.85 -6.22
C LEU A 55 5.04 2.49 -7.10
N THR A 56 4.86 3.21 -8.19
CA THR A 56 3.92 2.79 -9.24
C THR A 56 4.32 1.42 -9.78
N LEU A 57 3.47 0.79 -10.58
CA LEU A 57 3.81 -0.50 -11.16
C LEU A 57 5.10 -0.42 -12.02
N GLU A 58 5.27 0.66 -12.77
CA GLU A 58 6.50 0.90 -13.56
C GLU A 58 7.73 1.06 -12.66
N ASP A 59 7.61 1.83 -11.56
CA ASP A 59 8.71 2.01 -10.61
C ASP A 59 9.13 0.69 -9.99
N GLN A 60 8.17 -0.17 -9.62
CA GLN A 60 8.44 -1.50 -9.07
C GLN A 60 9.19 -2.39 -10.07
N ILE A 61 8.82 -2.34 -11.35
CA ILE A 61 9.53 -3.07 -12.42
C ILE A 61 10.95 -2.52 -12.60
N ASN A 62 11.11 -1.19 -12.61
CA ASN A 62 12.41 -0.55 -12.72
C ASN A 62 13.31 -0.95 -11.54
N LEU A 63 12.80 -0.90 -10.30
CA LEU A 63 13.57 -1.30 -9.11
C LEU A 63 14.03 -2.76 -9.18
N THR A 64 13.24 -3.67 -9.75
CA THR A 64 13.65 -5.05 -9.97
C THR A 64 14.86 -5.12 -10.91
N SER A 65 14.84 -4.37 -12.00
CA SER A 65 15.96 -4.31 -12.95
C SER A 65 17.23 -3.70 -12.32
N LEU A 66 17.05 -2.67 -11.47
CA LEU A 66 18.18 -2.05 -10.75
C LEU A 66 18.80 -3.03 -9.73
N GLU A 67 17.98 -3.85 -9.07
CA GLU A 67 18.44 -4.90 -8.16
C GLU A 67 19.29 -5.94 -8.91
N GLU A 68 18.86 -6.34 -10.10
CA GLU A 68 19.63 -7.27 -10.95
C GLU A 68 20.97 -6.65 -11.34
N MET A 69 21.00 -5.39 -11.78
CA MET A 69 22.24 -4.68 -12.09
C MET A 69 23.18 -4.63 -10.89
N ALA A 70 22.65 -4.37 -9.69
CA ALA A 70 23.44 -4.35 -8.46
C ALA A 70 24.03 -5.74 -8.13
N LYS A 71 23.25 -6.81 -8.31
CA LYS A 71 23.73 -8.20 -8.13
C LYS A 71 24.77 -8.62 -9.16
N ASP A 72 24.66 -8.11 -10.38
CA ASP A 72 25.63 -8.35 -11.45
C ASP A 72 26.92 -7.54 -11.31
N GLY A 73 27.04 -6.71 -10.28
CA GLY A 73 28.25 -5.96 -9.95
C GLY A 73 28.42 -4.68 -10.75
N VAL A 74 27.37 -4.11 -11.33
CA VAL A 74 27.40 -2.80 -11.98
C VAL A 74 27.66 -1.73 -10.90
N ALA A 75 28.83 -1.06 -10.98
CA ALA A 75 29.30 -0.16 -9.92
C ALA A 75 28.52 1.16 -9.83
N GLN A 76 27.99 1.65 -10.94
CA GLN A 76 27.23 2.91 -11.03
C GLN A 76 25.94 2.66 -11.78
N ILE A 77 24.82 2.85 -11.08
CA ILE A 77 23.50 2.48 -11.58
C ILE A 77 22.68 3.75 -11.78
N PRO A 78 22.21 4.07 -13.00
CA PRO A 78 21.45 5.28 -13.26
C PRO A 78 20.02 5.15 -12.72
N TYR A 79 19.61 6.11 -11.93
CA TYR A 79 18.24 6.24 -11.43
C TYR A 79 17.94 7.66 -10.99
N HIS A 80 16.73 7.94 -10.50
CA HIS A 80 16.37 9.24 -9.97
C HIS A 80 15.31 9.10 -8.85
N ALA A 81 15.44 9.92 -7.83
CA ALA A 81 14.37 10.18 -6.89
C ALA A 81 13.30 11.08 -7.55
N ASP A 82 12.11 11.12 -6.96
CA ASP A 82 11.01 11.92 -7.47
C ASP A 82 11.38 13.42 -7.48
N GLY A 83 11.16 14.05 -8.62
CA GLY A 83 11.46 15.47 -8.83
C GLY A 83 12.93 15.79 -9.06
N GLU A 84 13.81 14.79 -9.10
CA GLU A 84 15.25 14.99 -9.34
C GLU A 84 15.67 14.54 -10.74
N LEU A 85 16.83 15.04 -11.16
CA LEU A 85 17.48 14.56 -12.38
C LEU A 85 18.08 13.18 -12.15
N CYS A 86 18.16 12.40 -13.23
CA CYS A 86 18.82 11.10 -13.21
C CYS A 86 20.30 11.28 -12.84
N LYS A 87 20.76 10.46 -11.89
CA LYS A 87 22.15 10.41 -11.42
C LYS A 87 22.61 8.97 -11.25
N PHE A 88 23.89 8.76 -11.05
CA PHE A 88 24.42 7.46 -10.70
C PHE A 88 24.32 7.20 -9.20
N TYR A 89 23.75 6.06 -8.84
CA TYR A 89 23.70 5.55 -7.49
C TYR A 89 24.73 4.45 -7.27
N SER A 90 25.23 4.34 -6.04
CA SER A 90 26.06 3.21 -5.64
C SER A 90 25.21 1.92 -5.52
N VAL A 91 25.83 0.77 -5.58
CA VAL A 91 25.20 -0.52 -5.32
C VAL A 91 24.53 -0.52 -3.95
N ALA A 92 25.19 0.02 -2.91
CA ALA A 92 24.66 0.08 -1.55
C ALA A 92 23.35 0.89 -1.49
N ASP A 93 23.30 2.07 -2.12
CA ASP A 93 22.12 2.92 -2.13
C ASP A 93 20.97 2.25 -2.90
N ILE A 94 21.23 1.62 -4.03
CA ILE A 94 20.22 0.86 -4.78
C ILE A 94 19.65 -0.28 -3.92
N ILE A 95 20.48 -1.04 -3.24
CA ILE A 95 20.00 -2.12 -2.36
C ILE A 95 19.14 -1.54 -1.23
N THR A 96 19.55 -0.43 -0.61
CA THR A 96 18.76 0.25 0.42
C THR A 96 17.38 0.66 -0.08
N ILE A 97 17.29 1.27 -1.27
CA ILE A 97 16.02 1.66 -1.89
C ILE A 97 15.14 0.43 -2.18
N VAL A 98 15.72 -0.60 -2.77
CA VAL A 98 15.00 -1.83 -3.14
C VAL A 98 14.47 -2.56 -1.92
N GLU A 99 15.26 -2.70 -0.87
CA GLU A 99 14.84 -3.36 0.38
C GLU A 99 13.73 -2.58 1.08
N ALA A 100 13.85 -1.26 1.15
CA ALA A 100 12.81 -0.39 1.69
C ALA A 100 11.50 -0.52 0.90
N ALA A 101 11.56 -0.51 -0.43
CA ALA A 101 10.41 -0.67 -1.30
C ALA A 101 9.73 -2.03 -1.13
N LYS A 102 10.51 -3.11 -1.08
CA LYS A 102 9.99 -4.47 -0.86
C LYS A 102 9.32 -4.61 0.49
N SER A 103 9.94 -4.11 1.55
CA SER A 103 9.39 -4.16 2.92
C SER A 103 8.09 -3.39 3.02
N PHE A 104 8.03 -2.18 2.48
CA PHE A 104 6.83 -1.35 2.46
C PHE A 104 5.68 -2.01 1.70
N LYS A 105 5.93 -2.48 0.49
CA LYS A 105 4.94 -3.20 -0.32
C LYS A 105 4.45 -4.46 0.38
N SER A 106 5.35 -5.28 0.90
CA SER A 106 5.02 -6.53 1.59
C SER A 106 4.13 -6.28 2.81
N TYR A 107 4.44 -5.24 3.60
CA TYR A 107 3.60 -4.85 4.73
C TYR A 107 2.18 -4.51 4.30
N HIS A 108 2.00 -3.61 3.33
CA HIS A 108 0.68 -3.15 2.92
C HIS A 108 -0.15 -4.24 2.25
N VAL A 109 0.47 -5.12 1.44
CA VAL A 109 -0.20 -6.28 0.83
C VAL A 109 -0.66 -7.26 1.91
N THR A 110 0.19 -7.56 2.89
CA THR A 110 -0.11 -8.47 3.99
C THR A 110 -1.18 -7.88 4.92
N TYR A 111 -1.09 -6.57 5.22
CA TYR A 111 -2.09 -5.85 5.99
C TYR A 111 -3.46 -5.87 5.31
N PHE A 112 -3.54 -5.53 4.03
CA PHE A 112 -4.80 -5.55 3.30
C PHE A 112 -5.40 -6.96 3.22
N ASN A 113 -4.59 -7.99 3.06
CA ASN A 113 -5.06 -9.38 3.08
C ASN A 113 -5.76 -9.72 4.40
N ALA A 114 -5.19 -9.33 5.53
CA ALA A 114 -5.77 -9.51 6.84
C ALA A 114 -7.03 -8.65 7.06
N LEU A 115 -6.99 -7.38 6.62
CA LEU A 115 -8.13 -6.47 6.70
C LEU A 115 -9.32 -7.00 5.89
N LYS A 116 -9.08 -7.54 4.70
CA LYS A 116 -10.10 -8.18 3.88
C LYS A 116 -10.74 -9.39 4.59
N ALA A 117 -9.94 -10.22 5.26
CA ALA A 117 -10.45 -11.34 6.04
C ALA A 117 -11.32 -10.85 7.20
N TYR A 118 -10.92 -9.80 7.89
CA TYR A 118 -11.71 -9.17 8.93
C TYR A 118 -13.04 -8.62 8.39
N ILE A 119 -13.04 -7.84 7.33
CA ILE A 119 -14.25 -7.30 6.71
C ILE A 119 -15.23 -8.43 6.32
N LYS A 120 -14.71 -9.54 5.79
CA LYS A 120 -15.53 -10.70 5.42
C LYS A 120 -16.23 -11.37 6.61
N SER A 121 -15.70 -11.23 7.81
CA SER A 121 -16.28 -11.78 9.04
C SER A 121 -17.39 -10.92 9.64
N LEU A 122 -17.50 -9.65 9.23
CA LEU A 122 -18.49 -8.73 9.77
C LEU A 122 -19.87 -8.98 9.14
N GLU A 123 -20.90 -8.96 9.95
CA GLU A 123 -22.27 -9.32 9.58
C GLU A 123 -23.23 -8.11 9.57
N SER A 124 -22.83 -6.97 10.14
CA SER A 124 -23.65 -5.76 10.15
C SER A 124 -23.10 -4.69 9.21
N ILE A 125 -24.00 -3.97 8.55
CA ILE A 125 -23.66 -2.84 7.67
C ILE A 125 -22.90 -1.76 8.45
N GLU A 126 -23.30 -1.50 9.69
CA GLU A 126 -22.69 -0.49 10.56
C GLU A 126 -21.23 -0.83 10.88
N ASP A 127 -20.95 -2.07 11.26
CA ASP A 127 -19.58 -2.52 11.56
C ASP A 127 -18.69 -2.48 10.31
N ILE A 128 -19.22 -2.89 9.17
CA ILE A 128 -18.49 -2.83 7.89
C ILE A 128 -18.20 -1.37 7.51
N ALA A 129 -19.17 -0.47 7.66
CA ALA A 129 -18.98 0.94 7.34
C ALA A 129 -17.93 1.62 8.22
N ALA A 130 -17.79 1.18 9.47
CA ALA A 130 -16.82 1.71 10.44
C ALA A 130 -15.35 1.31 10.11
N VAL A 131 -15.10 0.33 9.25
CA VAL A 131 -13.75 -0.10 8.90
C VAL A 131 -13.01 1.01 8.16
N GLN A 132 -11.79 1.29 8.62
CA GLN A 132 -10.88 2.27 8.00
C GLN A 132 -9.51 1.63 7.73
N TYR A 133 -8.87 2.05 6.65
CA TYR A 133 -7.50 1.64 6.35
C TYR A 133 -6.54 2.19 7.40
N GLY A 134 -5.63 1.34 7.90
CA GLY A 134 -4.70 1.69 8.97
C GLY A 134 -5.18 1.34 10.38
N MET A 135 -6.42 0.89 10.55
CA MET A 135 -6.90 0.41 11.85
C MET A 135 -6.13 -0.83 12.31
N SER A 136 -6.09 -1.03 13.64
CA SER A 136 -5.57 -2.29 14.20
C SER A 136 -6.49 -3.44 13.84
N ILE A 137 -5.92 -4.51 13.27
CA ILE A 137 -6.68 -5.71 12.94
C ILE A 137 -6.74 -6.61 14.16
N PRO A 138 -7.93 -7.15 14.52
CA PRO A 138 -8.06 -8.10 15.63
C PRO A 138 -7.12 -9.30 15.45
N ALA A 139 -6.52 -9.75 16.54
CA ALA A 139 -5.48 -10.81 16.54
C ALA A 139 -5.92 -12.09 15.81
N ALA A 140 -7.20 -12.45 15.86
CA ALA A 140 -7.76 -13.63 15.18
C ALA A 140 -7.62 -13.56 13.64
N TYR A 141 -7.49 -12.35 13.06
CA TYR A 141 -7.37 -12.12 11.62
C TYR A 141 -5.96 -11.76 11.20
N GLN A 142 -5.02 -11.64 12.13
CA GLN A 142 -3.61 -11.40 11.82
C GLN A 142 -2.93 -12.72 11.44
N SER A 143 -2.32 -12.75 10.26
CA SER A 143 -1.42 -13.85 9.87
C SER A 143 -0.12 -13.79 10.68
N ASP A 144 0.61 -14.90 10.73
CA ASP A 144 1.93 -14.93 11.37
C ASP A 144 2.90 -13.97 10.68
N VAL A 145 2.77 -13.81 9.37
CA VAL A 145 3.56 -12.84 8.59
C VAL A 145 3.25 -11.40 9.03
N LEU A 146 1.95 -11.04 9.19
CA LEU A 146 1.59 -9.70 9.64
C LEU A 146 2.11 -9.42 11.06
N ARG A 147 1.97 -10.37 11.98
CA ARG A 147 2.51 -10.24 13.35
C ARG A 147 4.01 -10.01 13.35
N TYR A 148 4.73 -10.76 12.52
CA TYR A 148 6.17 -10.61 12.36
C TYR A 148 6.53 -9.21 11.83
N LEU A 149 5.88 -8.75 10.78
CA LEU A 149 6.13 -7.42 10.20
C LEU A 149 5.82 -6.28 11.19
N ILE A 150 4.74 -6.40 11.97
CA ILE A 150 4.42 -5.44 13.05
C ILE A 150 5.53 -5.44 14.12
N SER A 151 6.04 -6.61 14.50
CA SER A 151 7.11 -6.71 15.51
C SER A 151 8.41 -6.04 15.07
N LEU A 152 8.75 -6.11 13.78
CA LEU A 152 9.92 -5.44 13.22
C LEU A 152 9.79 -3.91 13.33
N SER A 153 8.60 -3.37 13.03
CA SER A 153 8.33 -1.93 13.14
C SER A 153 8.41 -1.44 14.58
N ALA A 154 7.92 -2.23 15.56
CA ALA A 154 7.98 -1.89 16.98
C ALA A 154 9.43 -1.87 17.51
N ASN A 155 10.27 -2.81 17.08
CA ASN A 155 11.67 -2.88 17.48
C ASN A 155 12.53 -1.75 16.86
N ALA A 156 12.18 -1.29 15.66
CA ALA A 156 12.85 -0.16 15.02
C ALA A 156 12.54 1.19 15.70
N ALA A 157 11.48 1.27 16.50
CA ALA A 157 11.05 2.47 17.22
C ALA A 157 11.68 2.63 18.62
N VAL A 158 12.48 1.66 19.08
CA VAL A 158 13.20 1.74 20.37
C VAL A 158 14.59 2.30 20.11
N PRO A 159 14.92 3.51 20.56
CA PRO A 159 16.30 4.01 20.52
C PRO A 159 17.18 3.13 21.41
N GLU A 160 18.32 2.72 20.92
CA GLU A 160 19.38 2.15 21.77
C GLU A 160 19.80 3.24 22.78
N GLU A 161 19.62 2.96 24.08
CA GLU A 161 20.16 3.80 25.16
C GLU A 161 21.70 3.67 25.28
#